data_f34887a769480161368aa87b9d5843ce
#
_entry.id   f34887a769480161368aa87b9d5843ce
#
_cell.length_a   1.000
_cell.length_b   1.000
_cell.length_c   1.000
_cell.angle_alpha   90.00
_cell.angle_beta   90.00
_cell.angle_gamma   90.00
#
_symmetry.space_group_name_H-M   'P 1'
#
loop_
_entity.id
_entity.type
_entity.pdbx_description
1 polymer ?
#
loop_
_entity_poly.entity_id
_entity_poly.type
_entity_poly.pdbx_seq_one_letter_code
_entity_poly.pdbx_strand_id
1 'polypeptide(L)'
;LIKLLLRIPHINRMIREKIARKLEASFGGNFGEIVIGGAAISKEVETFLKSIGFRYTVGYGMTECGPLVSYEQWDTFKQGSVGRVVDRMEVRIDSNDPENEVGEILVRGTNVMLGYYKNPEATMAVMQPGGWLRTGDLGTLDKDGFLYIRGRSKSMILSSNGQNIYPEEIEDRLNNMPYVAESLIISQGGKLVALICPDREQVDKAGIRHSGIEELMQQNIDRLNTEMPAYCKVSCFKLYQEEFEKTPKRSIKRYL
;
A
#
# COMPACT_ATOMS: atom_id res chain seq x y z
N LEU A 1 17.16 -6.70 27.15
CA LEU A 1 17.26 -8.17 27.24
C LEU A 1 16.76 -8.83 25.95
N ILE A 2 15.52 -8.55 25.49
CA ILE A 2 14.93 -9.14 24.27
C ILE A 2 15.79 -8.86 23.03
N LYS A 3 16.27 -7.61 22.82
CA LYS A 3 17.14 -7.26 21.69
C LYS A 3 18.48 -8.03 21.72
N LEU A 4 18.97 -8.42 22.89
CA LEU A 4 20.21 -9.20 23.07
C LEU A 4 19.98 -10.69 22.76
N LEU A 5 18.85 -11.24 23.22
CA LEU A 5 18.43 -12.63 22.95
C LEU A 5 18.17 -12.87 21.45
N LEU A 6 17.62 -11.88 20.76
CA LEU A 6 17.40 -11.95 19.31
C LEU A 6 18.71 -11.94 18.48
N ARG A 7 19.86 -11.65 19.08
CA ARG A 7 21.17 -11.77 18.41
C ARG A 7 21.74 -13.20 18.42
N ILE A 8 21.17 -14.09 19.23
CA ILE A 8 21.57 -15.50 19.29
C ILE A 8 20.76 -16.28 18.24
N PRO A 9 21.38 -16.85 17.19
CA PRO A 9 20.64 -17.43 16.04
C PRO A 9 19.60 -18.47 16.43
N HIS A 10 19.93 -19.39 17.33
CA HIS A 10 19.00 -20.43 17.78
C HIS A 10 17.80 -19.88 18.56
N ILE A 11 18.04 -18.94 19.46
CA ILE A 11 16.98 -18.32 20.28
C ILE A 11 16.08 -17.47 19.38
N ASN A 12 16.65 -16.73 18.43
CA ASN A 12 15.93 -15.95 17.47
C ASN A 12 14.98 -16.84 16.62
N ARG A 13 15.50 -17.97 16.13
CA ARG A 13 14.69 -18.93 15.34
C ARG A 13 13.52 -19.48 16.17
N MET A 14 13.76 -19.94 17.40
CA MET A 14 12.69 -20.46 18.28
C MET A 14 11.62 -19.41 18.58
N ILE A 15 12.02 -18.16 18.82
CA ILE A 15 11.06 -17.07 19.07
C ILE A 15 10.22 -16.80 17.83
N ARG A 16 10.82 -16.71 16.64
CA ARG A 16 10.13 -16.51 15.37
C ARG A 16 9.14 -17.62 15.08
N GLU A 17 9.54 -18.88 15.21
CA GLU A 17 8.68 -20.05 15.03
C GLU A 17 7.50 -20.06 16.04
N LYS A 18 7.73 -19.62 17.27
CA LYS A 18 6.66 -19.50 18.28
C LYS A 18 5.66 -18.40 17.91
N ILE A 19 6.16 -17.26 17.42
CA ILE A 19 5.31 -16.15 16.95
C ILE A 19 4.50 -16.59 15.71
N ALA A 20 5.16 -17.21 14.73
CA ALA A 20 4.51 -17.72 13.54
C ALA A 20 3.38 -18.70 13.88
N ARG A 21 3.66 -19.70 14.72
CA ARG A 21 2.64 -20.67 15.18
C ARG A 21 1.47 -20.02 15.92
N LYS A 22 1.74 -19.01 16.75
CA LYS A 22 0.69 -18.27 17.45
C LYS A 22 -0.19 -17.47 16.46
N LEU A 23 0.45 -16.88 15.47
CA LEU A 23 -0.26 -16.15 14.41
C LEU A 23 -1.06 -17.13 13.53
N GLU A 24 -0.47 -18.25 13.11
CA GLU A 24 -1.17 -19.31 12.37
C GLU A 24 -2.39 -19.84 13.13
N ALA A 25 -2.26 -20.06 14.43
CA ALA A 25 -3.36 -20.52 15.29
C ALA A 25 -4.53 -19.52 15.33
N SER A 26 -4.26 -18.20 15.24
CA SER A 26 -5.32 -17.18 15.20
C SER A 26 -6.14 -17.22 13.90
N PHE A 27 -5.60 -17.84 12.84
CA PHE A 27 -6.29 -18.13 11.58
C PHE A 27 -6.77 -19.59 11.46
N GLY A 28 -6.88 -20.31 12.58
CA GLY A 28 -7.36 -21.71 12.62
C GLY A 28 -6.28 -22.77 12.44
N GLY A 29 -5.03 -22.41 12.12
CA GLY A 29 -3.87 -23.30 12.12
C GLY A 29 -3.74 -24.27 10.94
N ASN A 30 -4.78 -24.46 10.14
CA ASN A 30 -4.85 -25.43 9.05
C ASN A 30 -5.06 -24.75 7.70
N PHE A 31 -4.07 -23.97 7.25
CA PHE A 31 -4.11 -23.32 5.93
C PHE A 31 -2.77 -23.56 5.18
N GLY A 32 -2.80 -23.54 3.86
CA GLY A 32 -1.61 -23.60 3.00
C GLY A 32 -0.85 -22.29 2.99
N GLU A 33 -1.59 -21.22 2.70
CA GLU A 33 -1.10 -19.84 2.65
C GLU A 33 -2.25 -18.86 2.92
N ILE A 34 -1.92 -17.61 3.23
CA ILE A 34 -2.88 -16.52 3.31
C ILE A 34 -2.62 -15.56 2.13
N VAL A 35 -3.66 -15.31 1.34
CA VAL A 35 -3.62 -14.33 0.25
C VAL A 35 -4.15 -12.99 0.77
N ILE A 36 -3.30 -11.97 0.74
CA ILE A 36 -3.65 -10.60 1.11
C ILE A 36 -4.01 -9.84 -0.16
N GLY A 37 -5.18 -9.21 -0.17
CA GLY A 37 -5.63 -8.47 -1.34
C GLY A 37 -6.67 -7.42 -0.99
N GLY A 38 -7.03 -6.58 -1.99
CA GLY A 38 -8.02 -5.51 -1.82
C GLY A 38 -7.50 -4.21 -1.24
N ALA A 39 -6.37 -4.22 -0.54
CA ALA A 39 -5.64 -3.05 -0.07
C ALA A 39 -4.13 -3.33 -0.05
N ALA A 40 -3.32 -2.27 -0.08
CA ALA A 40 -1.89 -2.40 0.09
C ALA A 40 -1.55 -2.91 1.51
N ILE A 41 -0.55 -3.77 1.60
CA ILE A 41 0.07 -4.16 2.87
C ILE A 41 1.27 -3.27 3.13
N SER A 42 1.46 -2.82 4.39
CA SER A 42 2.63 -2.02 4.71
C SER A 42 3.93 -2.83 4.59
N LYS A 43 4.97 -2.18 4.12
CA LYS A 43 6.29 -2.78 3.94
C LYS A 43 6.86 -3.37 5.23
N GLU A 44 6.56 -2.75 6.37
CA GLU A 44 7.01 -3.23 7.68
C GLU A 44 6.30 -4.52 8.09
N VAL A 45 4.97 -4.58 7.90
CA VAL A 45 4.19 -5.79 8.15
C VAL A 45 4.67 -6.92 7.23
N GLU A 46 4.88 -6.64 5.97
CA GLU A 46 5.38 -7.61 5.00
C GLU A 46 6.77 -8.13 5.39
N THR A 47 7.69 -7.22 5.78
CA THR A 47 9.01 -7.57 6.28
C THR A 47 8.94 -8.42 7.56
N PHE A 48 8.03 -8.08 8.46
CA PHE A 48 7.80 -8.85 9.68
C PHE A 48 7.31 -10.26 9.37
N LEU A 49 6.25 -10.42 8.56
CA LEU A 49 5.70 -11.73 8.17
C LEU A 49 6.77 -12.61 7.52
N LYS A 50 7.55 -12.07 6.59
CA LYS A 50 8.68 -12.76 6.00
C LYS A 50 9.74 -13.16 7.04
N SER A 51 10.04 -12.26 7.98
CA SER A 51 11.06 -12.51 9.02
C SER A 51 10.72 -13.68 9.93
N ILE A 52 9.43 -13.94 10.17
CA ILE A 52 8.96 -15.06 11.01
C ILE A 52 8.67 -16.33 10.19
N GLY A 53 8.81 -16.28 8.85
CA GLY A 53 8.51 -17.40 7.95
C GLY A 53 7.00 -17.68 7.82
N PHE A 54 6.16 -16.68 8.00
CA PHE A 54 4.71 -16.82 7.83
C PHE A 54 4.36 -16.98 6.35
N ARG A 55 3.49 -17.93 6.03
CA ARG A 55 3.10 -18.25 4.65
C ARG A 55 2.02 -17.29 4.16
N TYR A 56 2.47 -16.24 3.51
CA TYR A 56 1.59 -15.23 2.91
C TYR A 56 2.01 -14.89 1.50
N THR A 57 1.10 -14.38 0.74
CA THR A 57 1.31 -13.75 -0.56
C THR A 57 0.39 -12.55 -0.70
N VAL A 58 0.69 -11.69 -1.67
CA VAL A 58 -0.15 -10.55 -2.02
C VAL A 58 -0.67 -10.74 -3.44
N GLY A 59 -1.98 -10.61 -3.60
CA GLY A 59 -2.62 -10.64 -4.91
C GLY A 59 -3.24 -9.29 -5.25
N TYR A 60 -3.32 -8.99 -6.55
CA TYR A 60 -3.96 -7.79 -7.05
C TYR A 60 -5.12 -8.14 -7.96
N GLY A 61 -6.16 -7.33 -7.82
CA GLY A 61 -7.33 -7.47 -8.66
C GLY A 61 -8.38 -6.40 -8.37
N MET A 62 -9.41 -6.43 -9.18
CA MET A 62 -10.52 -5.48 -9.10
C MET A 62 -11.81 -6.17 -9.55
N THR A 63 -12.94 -5.61 -9.15
CA THR A 63 -14.27 -6.17 -9.47
C THR A 63 -14.46 -6.31 -10.98
N GLU A 64 -13.94 -5.36 -11.73
CA GLU A 64 -13.98 -5.31 -13.20
C GLU A 64 -13.20 -6.45 -13.88
N CYS A 65 -12.41 -7.21 -13.11
CA CYS A 65 -11.59 -8.34 -13.60
C CYS A 65 -12.00 -9.70 -12.99
N GLY A 66 -13.10 -9.78 -12.27
CA GLY A 66 -13.76 -10.96 -11.75
C GLY A 66 -13.01 -11.90 -10.78
N PRO A 67 -12.20 -11.48 -9.78
CA PRO A 67 -11.53 -10.21 -9.60
C PRO A 67 -10.04 -10.20 -9.96
N LEU A 68 -9.38 -11.38 -10.14
CA LEU A 68 -7.94 -11.58 -10.04
C LEU A 68 -7.18 -11.18 -11.32
N VAL A 69 -6.14 -10.36 -11.16
CA VAL A 69 -5.21 -9.94 -12.21
C VAL A 69 -3.83 -10.56 -12.02
N SER A 70 -3.32 -10.54 -10.78
CA SER A 70 -2.01 -11.11 -10.47
C SER A 70 -1.99 -11.82 -9.12
N TYR A 71 -1.14 -12.83 -9.04
CA TYR A 71 -0.96 -13.68 -7.87
C TYR A 71 0.34 -14.48 -8.03
N GLU A 72 0.96 -14.87 -6.93
CA GLU A 72 2.07 -15.81 -6.90
C GLU A 72 1.97 -16.67 -5.64
N GLN A 73 2.46 -17.90 -5.66
CA GLN A 73 2.52 -18.75 -4.47
C GLN A 73 3.51 -18.16 -3.45
N TRP A 74 3.24 -18.37 -2.17
CA TRP A 74 3.99 -17.76 -1.07
C TRP A 74 5.50 -18.05 -1.09
N ASP A 75 5.92 -19.22 -1.58
CA ASP A 75 7.31 -19.69 -1.63
C ASP A 75 8.11 -19.10 -2.80
N THR A 76 7.43 -18.69 -3.87
CA THR A 76 8.01 -18.01 -5.03
C THR A 76 7.65 -16.52 -5.08
N PHE A 77 6.84 -16.05 -4.13
CA PHE A 77 6.40 -14.67 -4.02
C PHE A 77 7.56 -13.70 -3.79
N LYS A 78 7.57 -12.62 -4.55
CA LYS A 78 8.57 -11.55 -4.45
C LYS A 78 8.03 -10.40 -3.62
N GLN A 79 8.65 -10.17 -2.48
CA GLN A 79 8.24 -9.12 -1.53
C GLN A 79 8.15 -7.75 -2.20
N GLY A 80 7.10 -7.00 -1.86
CA GLY A 80 6.80 -5.68 -2.44
C GLY A 80 6.06 -5.74 -3.77
N SER A 81 5.94 -6.94 -4.39
CA SER A 81 5.10 -7.14 -5.57
C SER A 81 3.66 -7.51 -5.18
N VAL A 82 2.80 -7.63 -6.17
CA VAL A 82 1.47 -8.22 -6.04
C VAL A 82 1.34 -9.53 -6.84
N GLY A 83 2.48 -10.21 -7.00
CA GLY A 83 2.57 -11.47 -7.75
C GLY A 83 2.76 -11.28 -9.24
N ARG A 84 2.80 -12.40 -9.96
CA ARG A 84 2.83 -12.44 -11.42
C ARG A 84 1.42 -12.37 -12.01
N VAL A 85 1.34 -11.92 -13.24
CA VAL A 85 0.09 -11.91 -14.02
C VAL A 85 -0.42 -13.35 -14.18
N VAL A 86 -1.71 -13.58 -13.89
CA VAL A 86 -2.29 -14.93 -14.01
C VAL A 86 -2.50 -15.33 -15.47
N ASP A 87 -2.45 -16.64 -15.78
CA ASP A 87 -2.41 -17.21 -17.12
C ASP A 87 -3.45 -16.69 -18.12
N ARG A 88 -4.61 -16.21 -17.66
CA ARG A 88 -5.70 -15.74 -18.52
C ARG A 88 -5.74 -14.23 -18.68
N MET A 89 -4.75 -13.54 -18.13
CA MET A 89 -4.64 -12.10 -18.15
C MET A 89 -3.38 -11.66 -18.88
N GLU A 90 -3.48 -10.50 -19.49
CA GLU A 90 -2.35 -9.75 -20.00
C GLU A 90 -2.29 -8.42 -19.25
N VAL A 91 -1.10 -7.99 -18.91
CA VAL A 91 -0.84 -6.68 -18.28
C VAL A 91 0.13 -5.90 -19.14
N ARG A 92 -0.14 -4.61 -19.29
CA ARG A 92 0.75 -3.64 -19.92
C ARG A 92 0.83 -2.41 -19.02
N ILE A 93 2.02 -1.89 -18.86
CA ILE A 93 2.24 -0.58 -18.23
C ILE A 93 2.27 0.48 -19.34
N ASP A 94 1.51 1.55 -19.18
CA ASP A 94 1.49 2.68 -20.12
C ASP A 94 2.74 3.56 -19.87
N SER A 95 3.89 3.05 -20.30
CA SER A 95 5.21 3.63 -20.14
C SER A 95 6.15 3.12 -21.24
N ASN A 96 7.18 3.88 -21.57
CA ASN A 96 8.24 3.46 -22.50
C ASN A 96 9.23 2.48 -21.84
N ASP A 97 9.33 2.49 -20.53
CA ASP A 97 10.17 1.58 -19.74
C ASP A 97 9.34 0.99 -18.58
N PRO A 98 8.56 -0.08 -18.85
CA PRO A 98 7.66 -0.67 -17.85
C PRO A 98 8.35 -1.16 -16.56
N GLU A 99 9.64 -1.43 -16.60
CA GLU A 99 10.42 -1.89 -15.45
C GLU A 99 10.78 -0.73 -14.52
N ASN A 100 11.16 0.42 -15.07
CA ASN A 100 11.74 1.53 -14.30
C ASN A 100 10.83 2.76 -14.22
N GLU A 101 9.93 2.94 -15.20
CA GLU A 101 9.01 4.06 -15.24
C GLU A 101 7.61 3.64 -14.83
N VAL A 102 7.05 4.34 -13.83
CA VAL A 102 5.68 4.12 -13.40
C VAL A 102 4.70 4.62 -14.45
N GLY A 103 3.82 3.73 -14.88
CA GLY A 103 2.73 4.05 -15.80
C GLY A 103 1.39 3.48 -15.33
N GLU A 104 0.30 3.82 -16.03
CA GLU A 104 -0.99 3.23 -15.73
C GLU A 104 -0.99 1.75 -16.12
N ILE A 105 -1.54 0.94 -15.23
CA ILE A 105 -1.70 -0.50 -15.44
C ILE A 105 -2.92 -0.71 -16.34
N LEU A 106 -2.70 -1.29 -17.51
CA LEU A 106 -3.75 -1.74 -18.41
C LEU A 106 -3.82 -3.26 -18.37
N VAL A 107 -5.03 -3.80 -18.37
CA VAL A 107 -5.27 -5.22 -18.30
C VAL A 107 -6.20 -5.70 -19.42
N ARG A 108 -5.96 -6.91 -19.89
CA ARG A 108 -6.81 -7.59 -20.86
C ARG A 108 -6.92 -9.06 -20.51
N GLY A 109 -8.09 -9.65 -20.68
CA GLY A 109 -8.28 -11.07 -20.41
C GLY A 109 -9.75 -11.49 -20.47
N THR A 110 -9.98 -12.79 -20.40
CA THR A 110 -11.34 -13.37 -20.50
C THR A 110 -12.23 -13.07 -19.30
N ASN A 111 -11.64 -12.64 -18.19
CA ASN A 111 -12.32 -12.26 -16.95
C ASN A 111 -12.53 -10.74 -16.81
N VAL A 112 -12.11 -9.94 -17.78
CA VAL A 112 -12.42 -8.51 -17.82
C VAL A 112 -13.89 -8.31 -18.14
N MET A 113 -14.55 -7.40 -17.42
CA MET A 113 -15.95 -7.06 -17.58
C MET A 113 -16.30 -6.65 -19.02
N LEU A 114 -17.53 -6.86 -19.43
CA LEU A 114 -18.07 -6.33 -20.70
C LEU A 114 -18.31 -4.82 -20.65
N GLY A 115 -18.52 -4.27 -19.46
CA GLY A 115 -18.77 -2.86 -19.21
C GLY A 115 -19.61 -2.63 -17.97
N TYR A 116 -19.83 -1.37 -17.64
CA TYR A 116 -20.70 -0.95 -16.54
C TYR A 116 -22.18 -1.01 -16.97
N TYR A 117 -23.00 -1.65 -16.17
CA TYR A 117 -24.42 -1.83 -16.47
C TYR A 117 -25.14 -0.50 -16.65
N LYS A 118 -25.81 -0.33 -17.80
CA LYS A 118 -26.52 0.90 -18.19
C LYS A 118 -25.68 2.19 -18.10
N ASN A 119 -24.37 2.08 -18.21
CA ASN A 119 -23.46 3.23 -18.18
C ASN A 119 -22.39 3.12 -19.29
N PRO A 120 -22.78 3.37 -20.55
CA PRO A 120 -21.85 3.28 -21.67
C PRO A 120 -20.76 4.35 -21.62
N GLU A 121 -21.06 5.52 -21.09
CA GLU A 121 -20.09 6.62 -20.94
C GLU A 121 -18.94 6.21 -20.03
N ALA A 122 -19.23 5.70 -18.82
CA ALA A 122 -18.22 5.20 -17.91
C ALA A 122 -17.45 4.00 -18.49
N THR A 123 -18.14 3.15 -19.28
CA THR A 123 -17.50 2.03 -19.97
C THR A 123 -16.49 2.53 -21.00
N MET A 124 -16.87 3.47 -21.87
CA MET A 124 -15.97 4.06 -22.87
C MET A 124 -14.78 4.80 -22.25
N ALA A 125 -14.97 5.37 -21.07
CA ALA A 125 -13.88 6.07 -20.36
C ALA A 125 -12.74 5.15 -19.91
N VAL A 126 -13.02 3.85 -19.69
CA VAL A 126 -12.03 2.90 -19.19
C VAL A 126 -11.65 1.80 -20.18
N MET A 127 -12.55 1.44 -21.11
CA MET A 127 -12.29 0.41 -22.13
C MET A 127 -11.59 1.01 -23.34
N GLN A 128 -10.47 0.42 -23.72
CA GLN A 128 -9.70 0.81 -24.90
C GLN A 128 -9.84 -0.19 -26.05
N PRO A 129 -9.49 0.22 -27.29
CA PRO A 129 -9.45 -0.69 -28.43
C PRO A 129 -8.62 -1.95 -28.14
N GLY A 130 -9.09 -3.10 -28.64
CA GLY A 130 -8.43 -4.40 -28.41
C GLY A 130 -8.74 -5.03 -27.06
N GLY A 131 -9.76 -4.56 -26.34
CA GLY A 131 -10.24 -5.14 -25.08
C GLY A 131 -9.37 -4.83 -23.86
N TRP A 132 -8.56 -3.77 -23.93
CA TRP A 132 -7.79 -3.29 -22.79
C TRP A 132 -8.64 -2.44 -21.84
N LEU A 133 -8.56 -2.75 -20.56
CA LEU A 133 -9.17 -1.98 -19.47
C LEU A 133 -8.12 -1.12 -18.80
N ARG A 134 -8.37 0.16 -18.68
CA ARG A 134 -7.62 1.10 -17.81
C ARG A 134 -8.04 0.88 -16.37
N THR A 135 -7.11 0.47 -15.51
CA THR A 135 -7.44 0.16 -14.12
C THR A 135 -7.52 1.41 -13.23
N GLY A 136 -6.89 2.50 -13.65
CA GLY A 136 -6.66 3.68 -12.82
C GLY A 136 -5.61 3.46 -11.74
N ASP A 137 -4.99 2.29 -11.66
CA ASP A 137 -3.84 2.00 -10.79
C ASP A 137 -2.54 2.24 -11.55
N LEU A 138 -1.55 2.72 -10.83
CA LEU A 138 -0.21 3.01 -11.36
C LEU A 138 0.79 1.97 -10.86
N GLY A 139 1.73 1.56 -11.71
CA GLY A 139 2.68 0.54 -11.32
C GLY A 139 3.82 0.33 -12.29
N THR A 140 4.62 -0.68 -12.00
CA THR A 140 5.74 -1.17 -12.82
C THR A 140 5.64 -2.69 -12.97
N LEU A 141 6.21 -3.24 -14.03
CA LEU A 141 6.25 -4.68 -14.30
C LEU A 141 7.70 -5.07 -14.55
N ASP A 142 8.26 -5.94 -13.71
CA ASP A 142 9.64 -6.35 -13.89
C ASP A 142 9.78 -7.44 -14.99
N LYS A 143 11.03 -7.69 -15.39
CA LYS A 143 11.37 -8.69 -16.42
C LYS A 143 10.96 -10.12 -16.08
N ASP A 144 10.76 -10.43 -14.80
CA ASP A 144 10.32 -11.73 -14.32
C ASP A 144 8.77 -11.83 -14.30
N GLY A 145 8.07 -10.75 -14.70
CA GLY A 145 6.61 -10.67 -14.76
C GLY A 145 5.92 -10.34 -13.44
N PHE A 146 6.67 -9.90 -12.42
CA PHE A 146 6.08 -9.43 -11.17
C PHE A 146 5.57 -8.00 -11.31
N LEU A 147 4.34 -7.77 -10.86
CA LEU A 147 3.67 -6.48 -10.87
C LEU A 147 3.86 -5.76 -9.54
N TYR A 148 4.13 -4.47 -9.58
CA TYR A 148 4.31 -3.60 -8.42
C TYR A 148 3.34 -2.44 -8.50
N ILE A 149 2.46 -2.29 -7.51
CA ILE A 149 1.53 -1.16 -7.42
C ILE A 149 2.24 0.02 -6.74
N ARG A 150 2.08 1.23 -7.29
CA ARG A 150 2.67 2.46 -6.77
C ARG A 150 1.64 3.44 -6.22
N GLY A 151 0.42 3.39 -6.72
CA GLY A 151 -0.67 4.26 -6.28
C GLY A 151 -1.79 4.32 -7.29
N ARG A 152 -2.61 5.36 -7.18
CA ARG A 152 -3.73 5.61 -8.08
C ARG A 152 -3.49 6.83 -8.96
N SER A 153 -3.90 6.77 -10.23
CA SER A 153 -3.75 7.90 -11.15
C SER A 153 -4.52 9.15 -10.68
N LYS A 154 -5.70 8.94 -10.08
CA LYS A 154 -6.53 10.02 -9.52
C LYS A 154 -5.98 10.64 -8.25
N SER A 155 -5.12 9.93 -7.52
CA SER A 155 -4.51 10.39 -6.26
C SER A 155 -3.14 11.02 -6.48
N MET A 156 -2.52 10.76 -7.62
CA MET A 156 -1.19 11.26 -7.95
C MET A 156 -1.15 12.79 -7.90
N ILE A 157 -0.15 13.32 -7.24
CA ILE A 157 0.12 14.75 -7.13
C ILE A 157 1.28 15.10 -8.06
N LEU A 158 1.09 16.09 -8.92
CA LEU A 158 2.18 16.63 -9.73
C LEU A 158 2.91 17.70 -8.91
N SER A 159 4.21 17.48 -8.69
CA SER A 159 5.06 18.47 -8.02
C SER A 159 5.32 19.67 -8.90
N SER A 160 5.77 20.79 -8.31
CA SER A 160 6.09 22.03 -9.03
C SER A 160 7.20 21.87 -10.08
N ASN A 161 8.05 20.85 -9.95
CA ASN A 161 9.12 20.52 -10.90
C ASN A 161 8.74 19.40 -11.88
N GLY A 162 7.45 19.05 -11.99
CA GLY A 162 6.94 18.07 -12.94
C GLY A 162 7.12 16.60 -12.54
N GLN A 163 7.55 16.31 -11.32
CA GLN A 163 7.69 14.93 -10.84
C GLN A 163 6.38 14.41 -10.25
N ASN A 164 6.09 13.14 -10.50
CA ASN A 164 4.94 12.46 -9.93
C ASN A 164 5.21 12.09 -8.47
N ILE A 165 4.27 12.46 -7.60
CA ILE A 165 4.26 12.09 -6.19
C ILE A 165 3.10 11.14 -5.96
N TYR A 166 3.37 10.02 -5.31
CA TYR A 166 2.39 9.00 -4.93
C TYR A 166 2.08 9.14 -3.44
N PRO A 167 0.96 9.79 -3.07
CA PRO A 167 0.65 10.08 -1.68
C PRO A 167 0.61 8.82 -0.81
N GLU A 168 0.14 7.71 -1.37
CA GLU A 168 0.02 6.44 -0.68
C GLU A 168 1.38 5.92 -0.15
N GLU A 169 2.48 6.17 -0.87
CA GLU A 169 3.82 5.77 -0.41
C GLU A 169 4.29 6.59 0.79
N ILE A 170 3.89 7.86 0.86
CA ILE A 170 4.22 8.76 1.98
C ILE A 170 3.34 8.40 3.19
N GLU A 171 2.05 8.18 2.94
CA GLU A 171 1.06 7.79 3.96
C GLU A 171 1.43 6.45 4.61
N ASP A 172 1.85 5.45 3.82
CA ASP A 172 2.28 4.15 4.35
C ASP A 172 3.42 4.34 5.36
N ARG A 173 4.43 5.15 5.05
CA ARG A 173 5.53 5.41 5.97
C ARG A 173 5.08 6.17 7.21
N LEU A 174 4.22 7.18 7.05
CA LEU A 174 3.74 8.00 8.15
C LEU A 174 2.82 7.22 9.09
N ASN A 175 1.96 6.35 8.55
CA ASN A 175 1.06 5.49 9.32
C ASN A 175 1.83 4.44 10.17
N ASN A 176 3.07 4.12 9.82
CA ASN A 176 3.93 3.23 10.59
C ASN A 176 4.76 3.97 11.66
N MET A 177 4.59 5.29 11.80
CA MET A 177 5.27 6.07 12.83
C MET A 177 4.52 6.04 14.16
N PRO A 178 5.23 6.23 15.29
CA PRO A 178 4.60 6.21 16.61
C PRO A 178 3.43 7.18 16.72
N TYR A 179 2.36 6.75 17.36
CA TYR A 179 1.17 7.57 17.67
C TYR A 179 0.37 8.08 16.46
N VAL A 180 0.61 7.56 15.27
CA VAL A 180 -0.19 7.84 14.06
C VAL A 180 -1.18 6.70 13.86
N ALA A 181 -2.48 7.00 13.86
CA ALA A 181 -3.51 6.03 13.50
C ALA A 181 -3.72 6.01 11.99
N GLU A 182 -3.85 7.18 11.38
CA GLU A 182 -4.09 7.35 9.95
C GLU A 182 -3.52 8.69 9.47
N SER A 183 -3.13 8.74 8.21
CA SER A 183 -2.73 9.99 7.57
C SER A 183 -3.23 10.09 6.15
N LEU A 184 -3.38 11.32 5.67
CA LEU A 184 -3.73 11.64 4.30
C LEU A 184 -2.81 12.77 3.80
N ILE A 185 -2.17 12.53 2.67
CA ILE A 185 -1.30 13.53 2.02
C ILE A 185 -2.09 14.24 0.93
N ILE A 186 -2.12 15.56 1.03
CA ILE A 186 -2.79 16.44 0.05
C ILE A 186 -1.81 17.49 -0.48
N SER A 187 -2.15 18.05 -1.64
CA SER A 187 -1.46 19.24 -2.16
C SER A 187 -2.28 20.49 -1.84
N GLN A 188 -1.66 21.43 -1.14
CA GLN A 188 -2.26 22.72 -0.86
C GLN A 188 -1.28 23.84 -1.20
N GLY A 189 -1.64 24.70 -2.16
CA GLY A 189 -0.75 25.77 -2.63
C GLY A 189 0.59 25.29 -3.20
N GLY A 190 0.60 24.13 -3.87
CA GLY A 190 1.81 23.52 -4.44
C GLY A 190 2.75 22.87 -3.41
N LYS A 191 2.32 22.75 -2.15
CA LYS A 191 3.07 22.12 -1.07
C LYS A 191 2.35 20.85 -0.59
N LEU A 192 3.11 19.83 -0.16
CA LEU A 192 2.53 18.67 0.48
C LEU A 192 2.18 18.98 1.93
N VAL A 193 0.96 18.65 2.30
CA VAL A 193 0.42 18.79 3.64
C VAL A 193 -0.05 17.43 4.13
N ALA A 194 0.39 17.03 5.32
CA ALA A 194 -0.11 15.82 5.97
C ALA A 194 -1.29 16.16 6.88
N LEU A 195 -2.43 15.52 6.64
CA LEU A 195 -3.52 15.47 7.61
C LEU A 195 -3.29 14.22 8.45
N ILE A 196 -3.14 14.36 9.77
CA ILE A 196 -2.77 13.26 10.65
C ILE A 196 -3.86 13.06 11.71
N CYS A 197 -4.41 11.84 11.78
CA CYS A 197 -5.23 11.39 12.89
C CYS A 197 -4.33 10.68 13.90
N PRO A 198 -4.13 11.21 15.11
CA PRO A 198 -3.32 10.55 16.14
C PRO A 198 -3.99 9.28 16.68
N ASP A 199 -3.19 8.28 17.03
CA ASP A 199 -3.66 7.10 17.76
C ASP A 199 -3.87 7.45 19.23
N ARG A 200 -5.10 7.80 19.56
CA ARG A 200 -5.49 8.23 20.92
C ARG A 200 -5.21 7.16 21.96
N GLU A 201 -5.41 5.89 21.62
CA GLU A 201 -5.17 4.79 22.57
C GLU A 201 -3.69 4.68 22.93
N GLN A 202 -2.80 4.80 21.96
CA GLN A 202 -1.36 4.82 22.21
C GLN A 202 -0.92 6.06 22.98
N VAL A 203 -1.47 7.23 22.63
CA VAL A 203 -1.19 8.52 23.29
C VAL A 203 -1.58 8.46 24.76
N ASP A 204 -2.79 7.99 25.07
CA ASP A 204 -3.32 7.88 26.44
C ASP A 204 -2.52 6.86 27.27
N LYS A 205 -2.21 5.70 26.69
CA LYS A 205 -1.36 4.68 27.37
C LYS A 205 0.04 5.20 27.69
N ALA A 206 0.57 6.09 26.87
CA ALA A 206 1.88 6.70 27.10
C ALA A 206 1.83 7.90 28.08
N GLY A 207 0.64 8.33 28.52
CA GLY A 207 0.47 9.49 29.40
C GLY A 207 0.84 10.82 28.76
N ILE A 208 0.77 10.91 27.43
CA ILE A 208 1.14 12.09 26.67
C ILE A 208 0.00 13.13 26.76
N ARG A 209 0.37 14.34 27.19
CA ARG A 209 -0.60 15.44 27.22
C ARG A 209 -0.97 15.90 25.81
N HIS A 210 -2.16 16.42 25.65
CA HIS A 210 -2.66 16.92 24.35
C HIS A 210 -1.70 17.93 23.70
N SER A 211 -1.07 18.79 24.49
CA SER A 211 -0.04 19.74 24.02
C SER A 211 1.25 19.09 23.51
N GLY A 212 1.54 17.83 23.86
CA GLY A 212 2.71 17.09 23.39
C GLY A 212 2.49 16.36 22.05
N ILE A 213 1.22 16.25 21.60
CA ILE A 213 0.91 15.52 20.36
C ILE A 213 1.48 16.26 19.14
N GLU A 214 1.38 17.58 19.10
CA GLU A 214 1.92 18.38 18.00
C GLU A 214 3.42 18.23 17.86
N GLU A 215 4.16 18.24 18.97
CA GLU A 215 5.60 18.06 18.98
C GLU A 215 5.99 16.66 18.47
N LEU A 216 5.26 15.61 18.88
CA LEU A 216 5.48 14.25 18.40
C LEU A 216 5.21 14.12 16.90
N MET A 217 4.14 14.71 16.41
CA MET A 217 3.82 14.68 14.98
C MET A 217 4.86 15.47 14.18
N GLN A 218 5.37 16.59 14.71
CA GLN A 218 6.48 17.32 14.07
C GLN A 218 7.74 16.44 13.98
N GLN A 219 8.10 15.72 15.04
CA GLN A 219 9.23 14.79 15.02
C GLN A 219 9.03 13.67 13.99
N ASN A 220 7.80 13.15 13.86
CA ASN A 220 7.48 12.16 12.84
C ASN A 220 7.64 12.73 11.41
N ILE A 221 7.17 13.94 11.16
CA ILE A 221 7.33 14.61 9.85
C ILE A 221 8.80 14.88 9.55
N ASP A 222 9.57 15.36 10.54
CA ASP A 222 11.00 15.62 10.37
C ASP A 222 11.75 14.32 10.02
N ARG A 223 11.46 13.23 10.73
CA ARG A 223 12.01 11.91 10.45
C ARG A 223 11.61 11.42 9.05
N LEU A 224 10.33 11.49 8.71
CA LEU A 224 9.81 11.13 7.37
C LEU A 224 10.60 11.87 6.28
N ASN A 225 10.77 13.18 6.45
CA ASN A 225 11.43 14.04 5.49
C ASN A 225 12.93 13.73 5.32
N THR A 226 13.59 13.07 6.29
CA THR A 226 14.97 12.60 6.12
C THR A 226 15.07 11.38 5.21
N GLU A 227 13.99 10.59 5.11
CA GLU A 227 13.92 9.35 4.34
C GLU A 227 13.35 9.55 2.94
N MET A 228 12.74 10.73 2.67
CA MET A 228 12.03 11.02 1.43
C MET A 228 12.88 11.86 0.46
N PRO A 229 12.72 11.64 -0.87
CA PRO A 229 13.27 12.55 -1.89
C PRO A 229 12.80 13.99 -1.67
N ALA A 230 13.61 14.94 -2.10
CA ALA A 230 13.34 16.38 -1.85
C ALA A 230 11.96 16.86 -2.34
N TYR A 231 11.48 16.32 -3.46
CA TYR A 231 10.17 16.66 -4.03
C TYR A 231 8.98 16.02 -3.32
N CYS A 232 9.22 15.00 -2.46
CA CYS A 232 8.20 14.30 -1.67
C CYS A 232 8.14 14.81 -0.22
N LYS A 233 8.92 15.83 0.15
CA LYS A 233 8.94 16.33 1.53
C LYS A 233 7.63 17.00 1.91
N VAL A 234 7.09 16.60 3.06
CA VAL A 234 5.91 17.19 3.67
C VAL A 234 6.31 18.54 4.29
N SER A 235 5.62 19.60 3.88
CA SER A 235 5.96 20.98 4.31
C SER A 235 5.36 21.35 5.66
N CYS A 236 4.17 20.82 5.96
CA CYS A 236 3.48 21.02 7.22
C CYS A 236 2.45 19.91 7.45
N PHE A 237 1.91 19.84 8.65
CA PHE A 237 0.82 18.92 8.97
C PHE A 237 -0.34 19.65 9.65
N LYS A 238 -1.49 19.01 9.68
CA LYS A 238 -2.67 19.42 10.44
C LYS A 238 -3.18 18.21 11.21
N LEU A 239 -3.49 18.39 12.49
CA LEU A 239 -4.12 17.35 13.29
C LEU A 239 -5.59 17.22 12.92
N TYR A 240 -6.00 15.98 12.65
CA TYR A 240 -7.39 15.61 12.46
C TYR A 240 -7.90 14.94 13.72
N GLN A 241 -9.02 15.42 14.24
CA GLN A 241 -9.53 14.95 15.54
C GLN A 241 -10.37 13.70 15.46
N GLU A 242 -10.92 13.41 14.28
CA GLU A 242 -11.78 12.28 14.00
C GLU A 242 -11.14 11.37 12.94
N GLU A 243 -11.58 10.12 12.88
CA GLU A 243 -11.17 9.23 11.80
C GLU A 243 -11.63 9.76 10.44
N PHE A 244 -10.81 9.55 9.41
CA PHE A 244 -11.21 9.92 8.05
C PHE A 244 -12.40 9.10 7.59
N GLU A 245 -13.27 9.70 6.77
CA GLU A 245 -14.30 8.95 6.09
C GLU A 245 -13.70 7.88 5.20
N LYS A 246 -14.25 6.66 5.29
CA LYS A 246 -13.76 5.50 4.58
C LYS A 246 -14.78 4.96 3.59
N THR A 247 -14.28 4.37 2.52
CA THR A 247 -15.07 3.53 1.63
C THR A 247 -15.46 2.22 2.34
N PRO A 248 -16.40 1.41 1.82
CA PRO A 248 -16.69 0.07 2.34
C PRO A 248 -15.45 -0.86 2.43
N LYS A 249 -14.43 -0.61 1.60
CA LYS A 249 -13.13 -1.31 1.63
C LYS A 249 -12.15 -0.73 2.65
N ARG A 250 -12.59 0.20 3.52
CA ARG A 250 -11.78 0.92 4.52
C ARG A 250 -10.66 1.80 3.96
N SER A 251 -10.66 2.10 2.67
CA SER A 251 -9.77 3.11 2.11
C SER A 251 -10.29 4.51 2.41
N ILE A 252 -9.41 5.43 2.81
CA ILE A 252 -9.76 6.82 3.08
C ILE A 252 -10.32 7.48 1.82
N LYS A 253 -11.46 8.15 1.95
CA LYS A 253 -12.01 8.98 0.87
C LYS A 253 -11.17 10.25 0.77
N ARG A 254 -10.58 10.49 -0.41
CA ARG A 254 -9.71 11.65 -0.66
C ARG A 254 -10.47 12.93 -1.03
N TYR A 255 -11.79 12.89 -1.00
CA TYR A 255 -12.65 14.06 -1.26
C TYR A 255 -12.89 14.78 0.07
N LEU A 256 -12.04 15.73 0.40
CA LEU A 256 -12.23 16.68 1.49
C LEU A 256 -12.52 18.06 0.90
#